data_b0e300e8da81f5dc92bb3dd70b7f28f5
#
_entry.id   b0e300e8da81f5dc92bb3dd70b7f28f5
#
_cell.length_a   1.000
_cell.length_b   1.000
_cell.length_c   1.000
_cell.angle_alpha   90.00
_cell.angle_beta   90.00
_cell.angle_gamma   90.00
#
_symmetry.space_group_name_H-M   'P 1'
#
loop_
_entity.id
_entity.type
_entity.pdbx_description
1 polymer ?
#
loop_
_entity_poly.entity_id
_entity_poly.type
_entity_poly.pdbx_seq_one_letter_code
_entity_poly.pdbx_strand_id
1 'polypeptide(L)'
;LIAERFWKQFCTGEYKKDGVPIGYKKCAFHRVIKDFMVQGGDFVNGDGTGLTSIYGGSFSDEGFKRKHTGPGILSMANSGKDTNGCQFFITCAKCDFLDGKHVVFGKVVDGLLVLRKIENVPTGPNNKPKLPVVHMGKSDPENKYPPSSMPDLELVTKC
;
A
#
# COMPACT_ATOMS: atom_id res chain seq x y z
N LEU A 1 5.46 -11.39 11.98
CA LEU A 1 4.33 -10.46 12.18
C LEU A 1 3.11 -10.92 11.38
N ILE A 2 1.90 -10.66 11.90
CA ILE A 2 0.63 -10.98 11.21
C ILE A 2 0.51 -10.16 9.94
N ALA A 3 0.77 -8.85 10.02
CA ALA A 3 0.74 -7.93 8.89
C ALA A 3 1.78 -8.28 7.81
N GLU A 4 2.96 -8.76 8.18
CA GLU A 4 4.00 -9.21 7.26
C GLU A 4 3.58 -10.44 6.46
N ARG A 5 3.00 -11.44 7.12
CA ARG A 5 2.53 -12.67 6.48
C ARG A 5 1.41 -12.38 5.47
N PHE A 6 0.49 -11.56 5.86
CA PHE A 6 -0.61 -11.06 5.03
C PHE A 6 -0.08 -10.27 3.81
N TRP A 7 0.83 -9.31 4.03
CA TRP A 7 1.47 -8.52 2.98
C TRP A 7 2.11 -9.40 1.90
N LYS A 8 2.92 -10.38 2.32
CA LYS A 8 3.59 -11.30 1.41
C LYS A 8 2.61 -12.02 0.50
N GLN A 9 1.54 -12.59 1.04
CA GLN A 9 0.57 -13.35 0.25
C GLN A 9 -0.16 -12.51 -0.80
N PHE A 10 -0.46 -11.25 -0.49
CA PHE A 10 -1.09 -10.35 -1.46
C PHE A 10 -0.11 -9.76 -2.48
N CYS A 11 1.17 -9.64 -2.14
CA CYS A 11 2.20 -9.22 -3.10
C CYS A 11 2.55 -10.33 -4.10
N THR A 12 2.57 -11.59 -3.65
CA THR A 12 2.95 -12.74 -4.47
C THR A 12 1.78 -13.36 -5.23
N GLY A 13 0.54 -13.04 -4.85
CA GLY A 13 -0.66 -13.69 -5.38
C GLY A 13 -0.86 -15.11 -4.86
N GLU A 14 -0.18 -15.49 -3.77
CA GLU A 14 -0.37 -16.80 -3.12
C GLU A 14 -1.78 -16.95 -2.52
N TYR A 15 -2.37 -15.85 -2.07
CA TYR A 15 -3.74 -15.89 -1.55
C TYR A 15 -4.75 -16.04 -2.68
N LYS A 16 -5.60 -17.05 -2.57
CA LYS A 16 -6.67 -17.34 -3.54
C LYS A 16 -8.02 -17.30 -2.85
N LYS A 17 -9.00 -16.66 -3.49
CA LYS A 17 -10.40 -16.74 -3.13
C LYS A 17 -11.13 -17.44 -4.27
N ASP A 18 -11.84 -18.51 -3.95
CA ASP A 18 -12.56 -19.34 -4.93
C ASP A 18 -11.65 -19.80 -6.10
N GLY A 19 -10.39 -20.12 -5.78
CA GLY A 19 -9.38 -20.56 -6.76
C GLY A 19 -8.70 -19.42 -7.54
N VAL A 20 -9.16 -18.18 -7.41
CA VAL A 20 -8.63 -17.02 -8.13
C VAL A 20 -7.63 -16.26 -7.24
N PRO A 21 -6.39 -16.00 -7.72
CA PRO A 21 -5.44 -15.16 -7.01
C PRO A 21 -5.98 -13.74 -6.86
N ILE A 22 -5.97 -13.22 -5.63
CA ILE A 22 -6.30 -11.82 -5.33
C ILE A 22 -5.17 -11.17 -4.52
N GLY A 23 -4.95 -9.88 -4.76
CA GLY A 23 -3.89 -9.15 -4.08
C GLY A 23 -3.62 -7.80 -4.73
N TYR A 24 -2.41 -7.30 -4.49
CA TYR A 24 -2.04 -5.92 -4.84
C TYR A 24 -1.67 -5.69 -6.31
N LYS A 25 -1.50 -6.75 -7.12
CA LYS A 25 -1.19 -6.60 -8.54
C LYS A 25 -2.29 -5.79 -9.24
N LYS A 26 -1.94 -4.71 -9.92
CA LYS A 26 -2.83 -3.75 -10.58
C LYS A 26 -3.73 -2.95 -9.62
N CYS A 27 -3.50 -3.02 -8.31
CA CYS A 27 -4.21 -2.21 -7.34
C CYS A 27 -3.73 -0.75 -7.40
N ALA A 28 -4.66 0.19 -7.33
CA ALA A 28 -4.35 1.61 -7.38
C ALA A 28 -3.94 2.17 -6.01
N PHE A 29 -3.07 3.18 -6.03
CA PHE A 29 -2.90 4.11 -4.92
C PHE A 29 -4.03 5.13 -5.02
N HIS A 30 -5.08 4.95 -4.24
CA HIS A 30 -6.31 5.74 -4.34
C HIS A 30 -6.26 7.08 -3.60
N ARG A 31 -5.27 7.28 -2.72
CA ARG A 31 -5.10 8.50 -1.95
C ARG A 31 -3.62 8.85 -1.81
N VAL A 32 -3.27 10.07 -2.24
CA VAL A 32 -1.90 10.58 -2.21
C VAL A 32 -1.90 11.95 -1.59
N ILE A 33 -1.13 12.14 -0.52
CA ILE A 33 -0.93 13.43 0.12
C ILE A 33 0.55 13.71 0.17
N LYS A 34 0.99 14.74 -0.57
CA LYS A 34 2.38 15.16 -0.62
C LYS A 34 2.90 15.49 0.78
N ASP A 35 4.16 15.14 1.03
CA ASP A 35 4.86 15.32 2.31
C ASP A 35 4.19 14.61 3.51
N PHE A 36 3.26 13.68 3.23
CA PHE A 36 2.62 12.88 4.26
C PHE A 36 2.68 11.38 3.93
N MET A 37 1.85 10.90 3.00
CA MET A 37 1.78 9.46 2.70
C MET A 37 1.14 9.17 1.34
N VAL A 38 1.40 7.98 0.81
CA VAL A 38 0.66 7.37 -0.29
C VAL A 38 -0.07 6.14 0.22
N GLN A 39 -1.37 6.03 -0.04
CA GLN A 39 -2.23 4.96 0.45
C GLN A 39 -2.79 4.13 -0.70
N GLY A 40 -2.75 2.82 -0.55
CA GLY A 40 -3.25 1.85 -1.51
C GLY A 40 -3.69 0.55 -0.85
N GLY A 41 -3.78 -0.50 -1.66
CA GLY A 41 -4.10 -1.84 -1.18
C GLY A 41 -5.58 -2.18 -1.15
N ASP A 42 -6.47 -1.27 -1.54
CA ASP A 42 -7.88 -1.58 -1.73
C ASP A 42 -8.12 -2.26 -3.09
N PHE A 43 -7.87 -3.55 -3.17
CA PHE A 43 -8.18 -4.36 -4.34
C PHE A 43 -9.64 -4.86 -4.38
N VAL A 44 -10.43 -4.51 -3.37
CA VAL A 44 -11.87 -4.86 -3.30
C VAL A 44 -12.69 -3.84 -4.07
N ASN A 45 -12.59 -2.57 -3.70
CA ASN A 45 -13.39 -1.47 -4.27
C ASN A 45 -12.53 -0.43 -5.02
N GLY A 46 -11.24 -0.32 -4.69
CA GLY A 46 -10.31 0.60 -5.35
C GLY A 46 -10.45 2.08 -4.94
N ASP A 47 -11.29 2.40 -3.97
CA ASP A 47 -11.62 3.76 -3.56
C ASP A 47 -11.34 4.07 -2.07
N GLY A 48 -10.81 3.10 -1.34
CA GLY A 48 -10.50 3.21 0.09
C GLY A 48 -11.60 2.71 1.03
N THR A 49 -12.71 2.19 0.49
CA THR A 49 -13.81 1.63 1.29
C THR A 49 -13.69 0.11 1.48
N GLY A 50 -12.84 -0.55 0.71
CA GLY A 50 -12.67 -2.00 0.74
C GLY A 50 -11.98 -2.48 2.01
N LEU A 51 -12.52 -3.53 2.61
CA LEU A 51 -11.98 -4.18 3.80
C LEU A 51 -12.01 -5.69 3.59
N THR A 52 -10.83 -6.29 3.60
CA THR A 52 -10.66 -7.75 3.60
C THR A 52 -9.29 -8.11 4.15
N SER A 53 -9.10 -9.36 4.53
CA SER A 53 -7.80 -9.92 4.88
C SER A 53 -7.75 -11.40 4.54
N ILE A 54 -6.58 -12.01 4.68
CA ILE A 54 -6.45 -13.47 4.57
C ILE A 54 -7.17 -14.21 5.70
N TYR A 55 -7.65 -13.48 6.70
CA TYR A 55 -8.37 -14.01 7.87
C TYR A 55 -9.89 -13.86 7.77
N GLY A 56 -10.39 -13.30 6.66
CA GLY A 56 -11.82 -13.17 6.36
C GLY A 56 -12.48 -11.85 6.70
N GLY A 57 -11.76 -10.88 7.25
CA GLY A 57 -12.31 -9.57 7.63
C GLY A 57 -11.22 -8.68 8.19
N SER A 58 -11.54 -7.82 9.15
CA SER A 58 -10.52 -7.06 9.87
C SER A 58 -9.74 -7.95 10.85
N PHE A 59 -8.53 -7.52 11.21
CA PHE A 59 -7.71 -8.16 12.21
C PHE A 59 -7.11 -7.16 13.19
N SER A 60 -6.78 -7.64 14.39
CA SER A 60 -6.32 -6.82 15.50
C SER A 60 -4.94 -6.23 15.28
N ASP A 61 -4.66 -5.14 15.99
CA ASP A 61 -3.33 -4.54 16.06
C ASP A 61 -2.36 -5.50 16.79
N GLU A 62 -1.24 -5.81 16.16
CA GLU A 62 -0.22 -6.71 16.72
C GLU A 62 0.86 -5.99 17.55
N GLY A 63 0.66 -4.70 17.81
CA GLY A 63 1.51 -3.86 18.62
C GLY A 63 2.18 -2.74 17.83
N PHE A 64 2.77 -1.79 18.57
CA PHE A 64 3.27 -0.51 18.06
C PHE A 64 4.75 -0.29 18.39
N LYS A 65 5.56 -1.38 18.33
CA LYS A 65 7.00 -1.33 18.63
C LYS A 65 7.80 -0.47 17.65
N ARG A 66 7.40 -0.49 16.38
CA ARG A 66 8.04 0.29 15.31
C ARG A 66 7.34 1.62 15.15
N LYS A 67 8.12 2.66 14.77
CA LYS A 67 7.67 4.04 14.69
C LYS A 67 7.73 4.57 13.25
N HIS A 68 6.98 5.63 12.97
CA HIS A 68 6.95 6.31 11.67
C HIS A 68 8.09 7.34 11.59
N THR A 69 9.33 6.86 11.58
CA THR A 69 10.56 7.66 11.78
C THR A 69 11.00 8.51 10.59
N GLY A 70 10.42 8.30 9.42
CA GLY A 70 10.82 9.01 8.20
C GLY A 70 10.07 8.53 6.98
N PRO A 71 10.49 8.94 5.77
CA PRO A 71 9.91 8.47 4.52
C PRO A 71 10.18 6.97 4.29
N GLY A 72 9.24 6.31 3.57
CA GLY A 72 9.38 4.92 3.17
C GLY A 72 8.97 3.90 4.23
N ILE A 73 8.28 4.30 5.30
CA ILE A 73 7.75 3.35 6.29
C ILE A 73 6.42 2.77 5.80
N LEU A 74 6.31 1.43 5.81
CA LEU A 74 5.07 0.71 5.51
C LEU A 74 4.25 0.53 6.77
N SER A 75 2.99 0.94 6.72
CA SER A 75 2.09 0.90 7.85
C SER A 75 0.67 0.52 7.44
N MET A 76 -0.08 -0.13 8.33
CA MET A 76 -1.45 -0.52 8.09
C MET A 76 -2.40 0.68 8.15
N ALA A 77 -3.22 0.85 7.12
CA ALA A 77 -4.37 1.73 7.20
C ALA A 77 -5.48 1.05 8.03
N ASN A 78 -6.19 1.83 8.82
CA ASN A 78 -7.29 1.34 9.64
C ASN A 78 -8.37 2.43 9.82
N SER A 79 -9.51 2.04 10.36
CA SER A 79 -10.62 2.92 10.75
C SER A 79 -10.79 2.99 12.28
N GLY A 80 -9.71 2.81 13.02
CA GLY A 80 -9.64 2.76 14.48
C GLY A 80 -8.93 1.49 14.96
N LYS A 81 -8.91 1.32 16.27
CA LYS A 81 -8.25 0.19 16.93
C LYS A 81 -8.79 -1.15 16.40
N ASP A 82 -7.88 -2.09 16.13
CA ASP A 82 -8.19 -3.47 15.73
C ASP A 82 -9.03 -3.60 14.44
N THR A 83 -8.88 -2.67 13.50
CA THR A 83 -9.60 -2.67 12.21
C THR A 83 -8.67 -2.73 10.99
N ASN A 84 -7.55 -3.43 11.10
CA ASN A 84 -6.64 -3.63 9.97
C ASN A 84 -7.30 -4.51 8.90
N GLY A 85 -7.10 -4.15 7.65
CA GLY A 85 -7.62 -4.87 6.48
C GLY A 85 -6.57 -5.03 5.39
N CYS A 86 -6.97 -4.89 4.13
CA CYS A 86 -6.05 -4.99 2.99
C CYS A 86 -5.26 -3.70 2.73
N GLN A 87 -5.72 -2.56 3.23
CA GLN A 87 -5.13 -1.28 2.90
C GLN A 87 -3.88 -0.98 3.72
N PHE A 88 -2.93 -0.34 3.06
CA PHE A 88 -1.68 0.11 3.65
C PHE A 88 -1.34 1.51 3.16
N PHE A 89 -0.41 2.16 3.84
CA PHE A 89 0.21 3.39 3.34
C PHE A 89 1.73 3.34 3.50
N ILE A 90 2.39 4.18 2.71
CA ILE A 90 3.83 4.40 2.76
C ILE A 90 4.05 5.86 3.10
N THR A 91 4.80 6.13 4.16
CA THR A 91 5.09 7.50 4.60
C THR A 91 6.01 8.22 3.62
N CYS A 92 5.76 9.50 3.38
CA CYS A 92 6.62 10.39 2.59
C CYS A 92 7.49 11.30 3.48
N ALA A 93 7.18 11.35 4.78
CA ALA A 93 7.88 12.10 5.80
C ALA A 93 7.83 11.38 7.16
N LYS A 94 8.44 11.96 8.18
CA LYS A 94 8.28 11.53 9.57
C LYS A 94 6.87 11.84 10.06
N CYS A 95 6.21 10.86 10.68
CA CYS A 95 4.79 10.95 11.05
C CYS A 95 4.55 10.43 12.48
N ASP A 96 5.17 11.07 13.49
CA ASP A 96 5.09 10.65 14.89
C ASP A 96 3.65 10.58 15.42
N PHE A 97 2.75 11.40 14.88
CA PHE A 97 1.34 11.43 15.28
C PHE A 97 0.55 10.16 14.90
N LEU A 98 1.13 9.29 14.08
CA LEU A 98 0.58 7.97 13.74
C LEU A 98 1.06 6.86 14.68
N ASP A 99 2.08 7.14 15.49
CA ASP A 99 2.63 6.17 16.43
C ASP A 99 1.58 5.76 17.47
N GLY A 100 1.52 4.45 17.73
CA GLY A 100 0.51 3.90 18.64
C GLY A 100 -0.92 3.80 18.07
N LYS A 101 -1.11 4.18 16.81
CA LYS A 101 -2.41 4.13 16.12
C LYS A 101 -2.39 3.24 14.89
N HIS A 102 -1.26 3.16 14.19
CA HIS A 102 -1.08 2.36 12.99
C HIS A 102 0.11 1.43 13.14
N VAL A 103 -0.09 0.16 12.75
CA VAL A 103 0.94 -0.88 12.89
C VAL A 103 1.96 -0.75 11.76
N VAL A 104 3.19 -0.42 12.11
CA VAL A 104 4.33 -0.44 11.17
C VAL A 104 4.80 -1.88 11.00
N PHE A 105 4.82 -2.38 9.76
CA PHE A 105 5.23 -3.74 9.45
C PHE A 105 6.41 -3.86 8.49
N GLY A 106 6.82 -2.77 7.84
CA GLY A 106 7.92 -2.80 6.89
C GLY A 106 8.49 -1.44 6.53
N LYS A 107 9.45 -1.45 5.62
CA LYS A 107 10.03 -0.24 5.02
C LYS A 107 10.41 -0.48 3.57
N VAL A 108 10.42 0.59 2.79
CA VAL A 108 10.96 0.61 1.43
C VAL A 108 12.47 0.48 1.51
N VAL A 109 13.06 -0.50 0.82
CA VAL A 109 14.52 -0.72 0.77
C VAL A 109 15.12 -0.20 -0.53
N ASP A 110 14.31 -0.11 -1.58
CA ASP A 110 14.67 0.45 -2.88
C ASP A 110 13.46 1.12 -3.50
N GLY A 111 13.66 2.09 -4.42
CA GLY A 111 12.57 2.80 -5.06
C GLY A 111 12.06 4.06 -4.32
N LEU A 112 12.82 4.63 -3.39
CA LEU A 112 12.43 5.90 -2.74
C LEU A 112 12.22 7.04 -3.73
N LEU A 113 12.97 7.08 -4.84
CA LEU A 113 12.75 8.05 -5.92
C LEU A 113 11.39 7.86 -6.59
N VAL A 114 10.95 6.63 -6.69
CA VAL A 114 9.63 6.27 -7.20
C VAL A 114 8.55 6.79 -6.25
N LEU A 115 8.70 6.57 -4.95
CA LEU A 115 7.80 7.12 -3.94
C LEU A 115 7.69 8.65 -4.06
N ARG A 116 8.83 9.34 -4.27
CA ARG A 116 8.87 10.79 -4.52
C ARG A 116 8.11 11.20 -5.78
N LYS A 117 8.15 10.40 -6.84
CA LYS A 117 7.36 10.65 -8.04
C LYS A 117 5.86 10.46 -7.77
N ILE A 118 5.48 9.41 -7.04
CA ILE A 118 4.07 9.16 -6.68
C ILE A 118 3.51 10.32 -5.85
N GLU A 119 4.21 10.75 -4.81
CA GLU A 119 3.69 11.82 -3.92
C GLU A 119 3.48 13.16 -4.61
N ASN A 120 4.14 13.37 -5.77
CA ASN A 120 4.05 14.60 -6.56
C ASN A 120 3.06 14.50 -7.73
N VAL A 121 2.31 13.42 -7.90
CA VAL A 121 1.30 13.34 -8.95
C VAL A 121 0.16 14.34 -8.68
N PRO A 122 -0.43 14.94 -9.74
CA PRO A 122 -1.60 15.78 -9.58
C PRO A 122 -2.78 15.01 -8.95
N THR A 123 -3.38 15.58 -7.94
CA THR A 123 -4.54 15.01 -7.24
C THR A 123 -5.79 15.87 -7.43
N GLY A 124 -6.95 15.23 -7.30
CA GLY A 124 -8.27 15.85 -7.32
C GLY A 124 -8.95 15.78 -5.95
N PRO A 125 -10.29 15.79 -5.90
CA PRO A 125 -11.05 15.63 -4.67
C PRO A 125 -10.64 14.40 -3.88
N ASN A 126 -10.66 14.49 -2.55
CA ASN A 126 -10.25 13.42 -1.62
C ASN A 126 -8.81 12.94 -1.81
N ASN A 127 -7.93 13.78 -2.34
CA ASN A 127 -6.52 13.46 -2.63
C ASN A 127 -6.34 12.25 -3.57
N LYS A 128 -7.33 12.02 -4.44
CA LYS A 128 -7.27 10.96 -5.44
C LYS A 128 -6.37 11.40 -6.60
N PRO A 129 -5.40 10.60 -7.04
CA PRO A 129 -4.61 10.90 -8.24
C PRO A 129 -5.50 11.11 -9.46
N LYS A 130 -5.23 12.16 -10.25
CA LYS A 130 -5.97 12.46 -11.49
C LYS A 130 -5.73 11.42 -12.56
N LEU A 131 -4.52 10.83 -12.60
CA LEU A 131 -4.18 9.68 -13.42
C LEU A 131 -3.95 8.47 -12.50
N PRO A 132 -4.41 7.27 -12.87
CA PRO A 132 -4.21 6.08 -12.07
C PRO A 132 -2.72 5.81 -11.82
N VAL A 133 -2.35 5.62 -10.56
CA VAL A 133 -1.04 5.13 -10.13
C VAL A 133 -1.25 3.72 -9.61
N VAL A 134 -0.73 2.72 -10.33
CA VAL A 134 -1.01 1.32 -10.04
C VAL A 134 0.23 0.54 -9.66
N HIS A 135 0.07 -0.44 -8.79
CA HIS A 135 1.12 -1.37 -8.41
C HIS A 135 1.24 -2.47 -9.48
N MET A 136 2.35 -2.49 -10.22
CA MET A 136 2.53 -3.42 -11.36
C MET A 136 3.00 -4.81 -10.95
N GLY A 137 3.62 -4.99 -9.79
CA GLY A 137 4.31 -6.24 -9.44
C GLY A 137 5.58 -6.46 -10.28
N LYS A 138 6.32 -7.53 -10.05
CA LYS A 138 7.48 -7.88 -10.87
C LYS A 138 7.03 -8.14 -12.32
N SER A 139 7.72 -7.49 -13.25
CA SER A 139 7.62 -7.59 -14.72
C SER A 139 6.51 -8.50 -15.26
N ASP A 140 5.40 -7.91 -15.68
CA ASP A 140 4.38 -8.62 -16.45
C ASP A 140 4.78 -8.56 -17.94
N PRO A 141 5.15 -9.67 -18.59
CA PRO A 141 5.46 -9.69 -20.01
C PRO A 141 4.25 -9.33 -20.91
N GLU A 142 3.04 -9.30 -20.35
CA GLU A 142 1.82 -8.86 -21.05
C GLU A 142 1.48 -7.39 -20.83
N ASN A 143 2.41 -6.57 -20.36
CA ASN A 143 2.17 -5.13 -20.17
C ASN A 143 1.85 -4.44 -21.51
N LYS A 144 0.56 -4.27 -21.80
CA LYS A 144 0.03 -3.59 -23.00
C LYS A 144 0.17 -2.07 -22.96
N TYR A 145 0.76 -1.49 -21.90
CA TYR A 145 0.98 -0.05 -21.78
C TYR A 145 2.44 0.24 -22.06
N PRO A 146 2.76 1.04 -23.08
CA PRO A 146 4.15 1.34 -23.42
C PRO A 146 4.84 2.12 -22.29
N PRO A 147 6.16 1.91 -22.09
CA PRO A 147 6.96 2.52 -21.01
C PRO A 147 6.99 4.06 -21.02
N SER A 148 6.51 4.69 -22.08
CA SER A 148 6.57 6.14 -22.26
C SER A 148 5.49 6.95 -21.53
N SER A 149 4.47 6.31 -20.93
CA SER A 149 3.35 7.01 -20.32
C SER A 149 3.19 6.81 -18.80
N MET A 150 3.91 5.87 -18.19
CA MET A 150 3.91 5.68 -16.73
C MET A 150 5.30 5.27 -16.26
N PRO A 151 5.82 5.84 -15.17
CA PRO A 151 7.04 5.33 -14.57
C PRO A 151 6.80 3.92 -14.04
N ASP A 152 7.62 2.95 -14.47
CA ASP A 152 7.66 1.63 -13.86
C ASP A 152 7.97 1.77 -12.37
N LEU A 153 7.00 1.44 -11.55
CA LEU A 153 7.02 1.64 -10.12
C LEU A 153 7.35 0.33 -9.42
N GLU A 154 8.61 -0.05 -9.45
CA GLU A 154 9.07 -1.18 -8.65
C GLU A 154 9.48 -0.66 -7.26
N LEU A 155 8.55 -0.77 -6.29
CA LEU A 155 8.83 -0.58 -4.88
C LEU A 155 9.28 -1.92 -4.29
N VAL A 156 10.57 -2.04 -4.03
CA VAL A 156 11.08 -3.19 -3.28
C VAL A 156 10.91 -2.92 -1.79
N THR A 157 10.02 -3.66 -1.16
CA THR A 157 9.76 -3.56 0.27
C THR A 157 10.35 -4.73 1.02
N LYS A 158 10.95 -4.46 2.16
CA LYS A 158 11.43 -5.48 3.11
C LYS A 158 10.63 -5.38 4.40
N CYS A 159 10.03 -6.48 4.76
CA CYS A 159 9.36 -6.63 6.06
C CYS A 159 10.36 -6.96 7.15
#